data_5adf0fa36b80cdffb1b2dd3d20db38aa
#
_entry.id   5adf0fa36b80cdffb1b2dd3d20db38aa
#
_cell.length_a   1.000
_cell.length_b   1.000
_cell.length_c   1.000
_cell.angle_alpha   90.00
_cell.angle_beta   90.00
_cell.angle_gamma   90.00
#
_symmetry.space_group_name_H-M   'P 1'
#
loop_
_entity.id
_entity.type
_entity.pdbx_description
1 polymer ?
#
loop_
_entity_poly.entity_id
_entity_poly.type
_entity_poly.pdbx_seq_one_letter_code
_entity_poly.pdbx_strand_id
1 'polypeptide(L)'
;MTGANAARRAPTLDDVARRAGVSSATASRALNGSARKVAEAYRERVLVAAAELGYAPNLSAQATARGTAAVVTLVVADIADPYFGQIAAGVTDAAERAGLHVTIAVAGRDPQREIDLLHVLRGQRPRAVILAASRL
;
A
#
# COMPACT_ATOMS: atom_id res chain seq x y z
N MET A 1 34.36 -17.47 4.01
CA MET A 1 33.61 -17.05 5.20
C MET A 1 32.21 -16.63 4.78
N THR A 2 31.28 -17.51 4.98
CA THR A 2 29.89 -17.38 4.47
C THR A 2 29.06 -16.67 5.53
N GLY A 3 28.87 -15.35 5.37
CA GLY A 3 27.92 -14.59 6.16
C GLY A 3 26.53 -14.81 5.61
N ALA A 4 25.78 -15.74 6.18
CA ALA A 4 24.36 -15.92 5.90
C ALA A 4 23.64 -14.61 6.24
N ASN A 5 23.24 -13.87 5.21
CA ASN A 5 22.23 -12.80 5.33
C ASN A 5 20.89 -13.48 5.61
N ALA A 6 20.65 -13.82 6.88
CA ALA A 6 19.33 -14.19 7.33
C ALA A 6 18.43 -12.99 7.05
N ALA A 7 17.61 -13.08 6.02
CA ALA A 7 16.62 -12.10 5.66
C ALA A 7 15.83 -11.76 6.93
N ARG A 8 16.10 -10.60 7.53
CA ARG A 8 15.37 -10.11 8.70
C ARG A 8 13.91 -10.02 8.28
N ARG A 9 13.10 -10.90 8.84
CA ARG A 9 11.64 -10.84 8.67
C ARG A 9 11.17 -9.41 8.97
N ALA A 10 10.36 -8.84 8.08
CA ALA A 10 9.76 -7.54 8.31
C ALA A 10 9.00 -7.53 9.65
N PRO A 11 9.12 -6.47 10.45
CA PRO A 11 8.45 -6.37 11.75
C PRO A 11 6.94 -6.44 11.56
N THR A 12 6.27 -7.11 12.48
CA THR A 12 4.81 -7.28 12.48
C THR A 12 4.15 -6.39 13.51
N LEU A 13 2.82 -6.25 13.43
CA LEU A 13 2.03 -5.58 14.45
C LEU A 13 2.21 -6.21 15.84
N ASP A 14 2.35 -7.54 15.91
CA ASP A 14 2.59 -8.25 17.17
C ASP A 14 3.95 -7.91 17.77
N ASP A 15 4.97 -7.70 16.94
CA ASP A 15 6.28 -7.25 17.41
C ASP A 15 6.18 -5.84 18.00
N VAL A 16 5.42 -4.94 17.38
CA VAL A 16 5.16 -3.59 17.92
C VAL A 16 4.39 -3.65 19.22
N ALA A 17 3.34 -4.45 19.30
CA ALA A 17 2.53 -4.63 20.51
C ALA A 17 3.38 -5.14 21.68
N ARG A 18 4.21 -6.16 21.44
CA ARG A 18 5.13 -6.72 22.42
C ARG A 18 6.16 -5.68 22.89
N ARG A 19 6.75 -4.94 21.97
CA ARG A 19 7.73 -3.88 22.26
C ARG A 19 7.12 -2.73 23.07
N ALA A 20 5.88 -2.37 22.78
CA ALA A 20 5.13 -1.33 23.47
C ALA A 20 4.50 -1.79 24.79
N GLY A 21 4.45 -3.10 25.07
CA GLY A 21 3.81 -3.68 26.25
C GLY A 21 2.28 -3.50 26.24
N VAL A 22 1.66 -3.69 25.10
CA VAL A 22 0.21 -3.60 24.89
C VAL A 22 -0.31 -4.80 24.10
N SER A 23 -1.63 -4.99 24.05
CA SER A 23 -2.23 -5.99 23.16
C SER A 23 -2.14 -5.58 21.70
N SER A 24 -2.12 -6.56 20.78
CA SER A 24 -2.15 -6.30 19.32
C SER A 24 -3.36 -5.46 18.92
N ALA A 25 -4.52 -5.65 19.57
CA ALA A 25 -5.70 -4.84 19.35
C ALA A 25 -5.49 -3.37 19.76
N THR A 26 -4.78 -3.12 20.87
CA THR A 26 -4.44 -1.76 21.31
C THR A 26 -3.43 -1.13 20.38
N ALA A 27 -2.39 -1.85 19.97
CA ALA A 27 -1.39 -1.38 19.00
C ALA A 27 -2.06 -1.02 17.66
N SER A 28 -2.94 -1.87 17.14
CA SER A 28 -3.70 -1.60 15.91
C SER A 28 -4.54 -0.34 16.01
N ARG A 29 -5.26 -0.13 17.12
CA ARG A 29 -6.07 1.08 17.32
C ARG A 29 -5.22 2.35 17.42
N ALA A 30 -4.08 2.26 18.11
CA ALA A 30 -3.17 3.39 18.26
C ALA A 30 -2.58 3.84 16.91
N LEU A 31 -2.25 2.89 16.03
CA LEU A 31 -1.67 3.17 14.72
C LEU A 31 -2.71 3.62 13.67
N ASN A 32 -3.95 3.12 13.78
CA ASN A 32 -4.97 3.29 12.73
C ASN A 32 -6.04 4.35 13.06
N GLY A 33 -5.94 5.04 14.19
CA GLY A 33 -6.86 6.13 14.54
C GLY A 33 -8.31 5.68 14.73
N SER A 34 -8.55 4.60 15.46
CA SER A 34 -9.89 4.06 15.73
C SER A 34 -10.74 5.03 16.57
N ALA A 35 -12.07 5.00 16.36
CA ALA A 35 -13.07 5.76 17.13
C ALA A 35 -13.04 5.46 18.65
N ARG A 36 -12.51 4.31 19.07
CA ARG A 36 -12.25 4.01 20.48
C ARG A 36 -10.94 4.67 20.90
N LYS A 37 -11.01 5.66 21.76
CA LYS A 37 -9.84 6.34 22.35
C LYS A 37 -8.90 5.32 22.99
N VAL A 38 -7.66 5.29 22.50
CA VAL A 38 -6.52 4.70 23.22
C VAL A 38 -5.96 5.81 24.09
N ALA A 39 -5.66 5.50 25.36
CA ALA A 39 -5.03 6.46 26.24
C ALA A 39 -3.72 6.97 25.62
N GLU A 40 -3.46 8.28 25.69
CA GLU A 40 -2.35 8.93 24.98
C GLU A 40 -0.99 8.30 25.32
N ALA A 41 -0.79 7.92 26.58
CA ALA A 41 0.43 7.24 27.03
C ALA A 41 0.68 5.91 26.29
N TYR A 42 -0.36 5.13 26.02
CA TYR A 42 -0.22 3.90 25.23
C TYR A 42 0.00 4.18 23.75
N ARG A 43 -0.65 5.21 23.22
CA ARG A 43 -0.47 5.62 21.83
C ARG A 43 0.97 6.05 21.57
N GLU A 44 1.54 6.87 22.42
CA GLU A 44 2.93 7.32 22.32
C GLU A 44 3.91 6.14 22.38
N ARG A 45 3.74 5.21 23.32
CA ARG A 45 4.56 3.99 23.41
C ARG A 45 4.50 3.14 22.14
N VAL A 46 3.33 2.99 21.54
CA VAL A 46 3.13 2.24 20.30
C VAL A 46 3.82 2.95 19.13
N LEU A 47 3.69 4.27 19.01
CA LEU A 47 4.34 5.03 17.95
C LEU A 47 5.87 4.97 18.05
N VAL A 48 6.43 5.08 19.25
CA VAL A 48 7.87 4.92 19.50
C VAL A 48 8.33 3.51 19.13
N ALA A 49 7.62 2.48 19.57
CA ALA A 49 7.95 1.09 19.26
C ALA A 49 7.90 0.80 17.76
N ALA A 50 6.91 1.33 17.04
CA ALA A 50 6.81 1.19 15.60
C ALA A 50 7.98 1.84 14.88
N ALA A 51 8.37 3.05 15.29
CA ALA A 51 9.51 3.77 14.71
C ALA A 51 10.84 3.03 14.98
N GLU A 52 11.07 2.55 16.21
CA GLU A 52 12.29 1.79 16.59
C GLU A 52 12.42 0.49 15.79
N LEU A 53 11.32 -0.21 15.53
CA LEU A 53 11.30 -1.44 14.76
C LEU A 53 11.32 -1.23 13.24
N GLY A 54 11.12 0.00 12.76
CA GLY A 54 10.90 0.28 11.36
C GLY A 54 9.61 -0.35 10.83
N TYR A 55 8.59 -0.47 11.69
CA TYR A 55 7.31 -1.03 11.30
C TYR A 55 6.52 -0.06 10.42
N ALA A 56 6.14 -0.51 9.24
CA ALA A 56 5.15 0.15 8.40
C ALA A 56 3.87 -0.68 8.35
N PRO A 57 2.70 -0.08 8.59
CA PRO A 57 1.42 -0.78 8.45
C PRO A 57 1.28 -1.40 7.07
N ASN A 58 0.87 -2.66 6.99
CA ASN A 58 0.56 -3.28 5.71
C ASN A 58 -0.79 -2.74 5.22
N LEU A 59 -0.73 -1.73 4.36
CA LEU A 59 -1.92 -1.06 3.82
C LEU A 59 -2.81 -2.02 3.03
N SER A 60 -2.23 -3.02 2.36
CA SER A 60 -2.99 -4.05 1.64
C SER A 60 -3.79 -4.94 2.58
N ALA A 61 -3.19 -5.36 3.70
CA ALA A 61 -3.89 -6.15 4.72
C ALA A 61 -5.00 -5.32 5.40
N GLN A 62 -4.75 -4.05 5.69
CA GLN A 62 -5.75 -3.14 6.26
C GLN A 62 -6.89 -2.86 5.28
N ALA A 63 -6.60 -2.66 4.00
CA ALA A 63 -7.58 -2.46 2.95
C ALA A 63 -8.48 -3.69 2.80
N THR A 64 -7.91 -4.89 2.89
CA THR A 64 -8.66 -6.15 2.88
C THR A 64 -9.59 -6.25 4.09
N ALA A 65 -9.10 -5.91 5.29
CA ALA A 65 -9.89 -5.93 6.52
C ALA A 65 -11.03 -4.89 6.55
N ARG A 66 -10.86 -3.76 5.85
CA ARG A 66 -11.85 -2.66 5.78
C ARG A 66 -12.73 -2.71 4.53
N GLY A 67 -12.45 -3.62 3.58
CA GLY A 67 -13.16 -3.71 2.30
C GLY A 67 -12.90 -2.53 1.34
N THR A 68 -11.91 -1.67 1.63
CA THR A 68 -11.60 -0.48 0.81
C THR A 68 -10.09 -0.31 0.63
N ALA A 69 -9.59 -0.60 -0.56
CA ALA A 69 -8.23 -0.21 -0.91
C ALA A 69 -8.15 1.32 -1.11
N ALA A 70 -7.12 1.96 -0.56
CA ALA A 70 -6.84 3.37 -0.79
C ALA A 70 -5.99 3.61 -2.05
N VAL A 71 -5.86 2.61 -2.91
CA VAL A 71 -4.97 2.63 -4.08
C VAL A 71 -5.76 2.43 -5.36
N VAL A 72 -5.53 3.30 -6.33
CA VAL A 72 -5.96 3.17 -7.73
C VAL A 72 -4.74 2.82 -8.55
N THR A 73 -4.85 1.84 -9.43
CA THR A 73 -3.76 1.49 -10.36
C THR A 73 -4.07 2.01 -11.75
N LEU A 74 -3.17 2.84 -12.29
CA LEU A 74 -3.17 3.25 -13.68
C LEU A 74 -2.26 2.34 -14.48
N VAL A 75 -2.81 1.66 -15.48
CA VAL A 75 -2.05 0.83 -16.42
C VAL A 75 -1.82 1.62 -17.69
N VAL A 76 -0.57 1.79 -18.08
CA VAL A 76 -0.14 2.49 -19.28
C VAL A 76 0.68 1.57 -20.19
N ALA A 77 0.68 1.83 -21.48
CA ALA A 77 1.49 1.05 -22.41
C ALA A 77 2.98 1.43 -22.35
N ASP A 78 3.27 2.73 -22.24
CA ASP A 78 4.64 3.24 -22.26
C ASP A 78 4.72 4.50 -21.41
N ILE A 79 5.57 4.48 -20.37
CA ILE A 79 5.76 5.62 -19.47
C ILE A 79 6.61 6.74 -20.13
N ALA A 80 7.37 6.41 -21.16
CA ALA A 80 8.19 7.38 -21.86
C ALA A 80 7.39 8.23 -22.87
N ASP A 81 6.18 7.81 -23.23
CA ASP A 81 5.29 8.56 -24.09
C ASP A 81 4.65 9.72 -23.30
N PRO A 82 4.85 10.99 -23.70
CA PRO A 82 4.28 12.17 -23.03
C PRO A 82 2.74 12.14 -22.92
N TYR A 83 2.05 11.46 -23.81
CA TYR A 83 0.60 11.29 -23.75
C TYR A 83 0.18 10.59 -22.45
N PHE A 84 0.84 9.50 -22.08
CA PHE A 84 0.53 8.79 -20.85
C PHE A 84 0.95 9.57 -19.59
N GLY A 85 1.98 10.42 -19.70
CA GLY A 85 2.37 11.35 -18.64
C GLY A 85 1.27 12.34 -18.29
N GLN A 86 0.57 12.88 -19.26
CA GLN A 86 -0.57 13.79 -19.05
C GLN A 86 -1.76 13.07 -18.40
N ILE A 87 -2.04 11.85 -18.81
CA ILE A 87 -3.09 11.03 -18.19
C ILE A 87 -2.73 10.75 -16.74
N ALA A 88 -1.49 10.34 -16.46
CA ALA A 88 -1.02 10.06 -15.12
C ALA A 88 -1.14 11.28 -14.20
N ALA A 89 -0.79 12.47 -14.69
CA ALA A 89 -0.93 13.72 -13.93
C ALA A 89 -2.39 13.99 -13.56
N GLY A 90 -3.32 13.87 -14.52
CA GLY A 90 -4.74 14.07 -14.27
C GLY A 90 -5.34 13.05 -13.31
N VAL A 91 -4.96 11.78 -13.44
CA VAL A 91 -5.41 10.70 -12.53
C VAL A 91 -4.87 10.92 -11.13
N THR A 92 -3.59 11.30 -10.99
CA THR A 92 -2.98 11.55 -9.69
C THR A 92 -3.67 12.72 -8.98
N ASP A 93 -3.90 13.82 -9.65
CA ASP A 93 -4.57 14.99 -9.12
C ASP A 93 -6.02 14.68 -8.66
N ALA A 94 -6.76 13.91 -9.44
CA ALA A 94 -8.10 13.47 -9.06
C ALA A 94 -8.09 12.49 -7.88
N ALA A 95 -7.13 11.57 -7.83
CA ALA A 95 -6.99 10.60 -6.75
C ALA A 95 -6.62 11.28 -5.43
N GLU A 96 -5.69 12.23 -5.44
CA GLU A 96 -5.30 13.00 -4.26
C GLU A 96 -6.49 13.75 -3.64
N ARG A 97 -7.32 14.39 -4.46
CA ARG A 97 -8.57 15.02 -3.98
C ARG A 97 -9.53 14.04 -3.34
N ALA A 98 -9.48 12.78 -3.74
CA ALA A 98 -10.30 11.71 -3.16
C ALA A 98 -9.62 10.97 -1.99
N GLY A 99 -8.43 11.40 -1.56
CA GLY A 99 -7.67 10.73 -0.50
C GLY A 99 -7.13 9.35 -0.93
N LEU A 100 -6.89 9.15 -2.23
CA LEU A 100 -6.40 7.91 -2.82
C LEU A 100 -4.95 8.07 -3.28
N HIS A 101 -4.21 6.96 -3.29
CA HIS A 101 -2.89 6.88 -3.88
C HIS A 101 -2.94 6.25 -5.26
N VAL A 102 -2.05 6.68 -6.15
CA VAL A 102 -1.95 6.12 -7.50
C VAL A 102 -0.68 5.29 -7.61
N THR A 103 -0.83 4.07 -8.13
CA THR A 103 0.29 3.28 -8.62
C THR A 103 0.23 3.23 -10.13
N ILE A 104 1.39 3.28 -10.79
CA ILE A 104 1.47 3.18 -12.25
C ILE A 104 2.09 1.83 -12.59
N ALA A 105 1.44 1.09 -13.45
CA ALA A 105 1.92 -0.17 -13.99
C ALA A 105 2.10 -0.05 -15.50
N VAL A 106 3.20 -0.57 -16.02
CA VAL A 106 3.52 -0.50 -17.46
C VAL A 106 3.31 -1.87 -18.08
N ALA A 107 2.30 -1.95 -18.95
CA ALA A 107 1.97 -3.20 -19.65
C ALA A 107 2.84 -3.44 -20.90
N GLY A 108 3.40 -2.38 -21.49
CA GLY A 108 4.04 -2.47 -22.78
C GLY A 108 3.00 -2.56 -23.93
N ARG A 109 3.46 -3.00 -25.09
CA ARG A 109 2.60 -3.14 -26.30
C ARG A 109 2.17 -4.58 -26.57
N ASP A 110 2.60 -5.51 -25.72
CA ASP A 110 2.26 -6.93 -25.84
C ASP A 110 0.94 -7.22 -25.11
N PRO A 111 -0.09 -7.73 -25.83
CA PRO A 111 -1.38 -8.08 -25.24
C PRO A 111 -1.29 -9.08 -24.10
N GLN A 112 -0.38 -10.05 -24.20
CA GLN A 112 -0.26 -11.08 -23.18
C GLN A 112 0.25 -10.50 -21.88
N ARG A 113 1.23 -9.60 -21.94
CA ARG A 113 1.74 -8.91 -20.75
C ARG A 113 0.66 -8.06 -20.07
N GLU A 114 -0.23 -7.44 -20.84
CA GLU A 114 -1.35 -6.68 -20.27
C GLU A 114 -2.31 -7.59 -19.51
N ILE A 115 -2.66 -8.75 -20.10
CA ILE A 115 -3.51 -9.74 -19.45
C ILE A 115 -2.85 -10.28 -18.17
N ASP A 116 -1.59 -10.65 -18.22
CA ASP A 116 -0.85 -11.16 -17.06
C ASP A 116 -0.78 -10.13 -15.95
N LEU A 117 -0.53 -8.86 -16.29
CA LEU A 117 -0.53 -7.76 -15.35
C LEU A 117 -1.90 -7.56 -14.68
N LEU A 118 -2.98 -7.62 -15.44
CA LEU A 118 -4.34 -7.52 -14.90
C LEU A 118 -4.67 -8.66 -13.94
N HIS A 119 -4.17 -9.87 -14.21
CA HIS A 119 -4.29 -10.99 -13.26
C HIS A 119 -3.56 -10.72 -11.94
N VAL A 120 -2.35 -10.19 -11.99
CA VAL A 120 -1.59 -9.80 -10.79
C VAL A 120 -2.32 -8.70 -10.02
N LEU A 121 -2.79 -7.66 -10.70
CA LEU A 121 -3.51 -6.55 -10.08
C LEU A 121 -4.82 -7.01 -9.41
N ARG A 122 -5.52 -7.96 -10.02
CA ARG A 122 -6.72 -8.56 -9.41
C ARG A 122 -6.41 -9.20 -8.05
N GLY A 123 -5.24 -9.82 -7.91
CA GLY A 123 -4.77 -10.39 -6.64
C GLY A 123 -4.44 -9.31 -5.60
N GLN A 124 -3.97 -8.14 -6.02
CA GLN A 124 -3.66 -7.01 -5.14
C GLN A 124 -4.90 -6.25 -4.67
N ARG A 125 -6.04 -6.45 -5.32
CA ARG A 125 -7.34 -5.83 -5.00
C ARG A 125 -7.28 -4.31 -4.84
N PRO A 126 -6.80 -3.56 -5.85
CA PRO A 126 -6.88 -2.11 -5.81
C PRO A 126 -8.34 -1.66 -5.79
N ARG A 127 -8.60 -0.42 -5.37
CA ARG A 127 -9.95 0.17 -5.39
C ARG A 127 -10.51 0.27 -6.81
N ALA A 128 -9.63 0.60 -7.76
CA ALA A 128 -9.94 0.64 -9.18
C ALA A 128 -8.68 0.39 -10.00
N VAL A 129 -8.86 -0.10 -11.21
CA VAL A 129 -7.83 -0.15 -12.25
C VAL A 129 -8.30 0.73 -13.40
N ILE A 130 -7.47 1.68 -13.78
CA ILE A 130 -7.69 2.55 -14.95
C ILE A 130 -6.75 2.03 -16.02
N LEU A 131 -7.30 1.59 -17.14
CA LEU A 131 -6.54 1.10 -18.28
C LEU A 131 -6.47 2.20 -19.35
N ALA A 132 -5.30 2.81 -19.49
CA ALA A 132 -4.99 3.69 -20.62
C ALA A 132 -4.42 2.83 -21.76
N ALA A 133 -5.33 2.21 -22.52
CA ALA A 133 -4.96 1.31 -23.60
C ALA A 133 -4.35 2.08 -24.77
N SER A 134 -3.31 1.52 -25.37
CA SER A 134 -2.71 2.04 -26.59
C SER A 134 -3.31 1.44 -27.87
N ARG A 135 -4.51 0.87 -27.77
CA ARG A 135 -5.16 0.22 -28.93
C ARG A 135 -6.42 0.96 -29.33
N LEU A 136 -6.32 1.51 -30.50
CA LEU A 136 -7.43 1.72 -31.40
C LEU A 136 -7.54 0.50 -32.31
#